data_febe0cc6b950a0551d134c9605a8161c
#
_entry.id   febe0cc6b950a0551d134c9605a8161c
#
_cell.length_a   1.000
_cell.length_b   1.000
_cell.length_c   1.000
_cell.angle_alpha   90.00
_cell.angle_beta   90.00
_cell.angle_gamma   90.00
#
_symmetry.space_group_name_H-M   'P 1'
#
loop_
_entity.id
_entity.type
_entity.pdbx_description
1 polymer ?
#
loop_
_entity_poly.entity_id
_entity_poly.type
_entity_poly.pdbx_seq_one_letter_code
_entity_poly.pdbx_strand_id
1 'polypeptide(L)'
;TLATQAITNVRRPQPRRVGGGAGGAGGDPLAQTFKVGLGQHDGGLNRNGGYLTKVDLYFASTDNDSQQPVFVEIREAHESTGYTTRRVIPNSVVSVPYNKVNTSTDGSAPTPIVFPTPIYLEENKNYSLVIRPGATNPNYTIFTARIGETDTLTGERIVKNPMAGSLQLSSDDLTYSVEQQEDIKCKLYFANFGTTQSGTVIMKNRDKEFLVLANTSGNFSTIGEAINGETTMV
;
A
#
# COMPACT_ATOMS: atom_id res chain seq x y z
N THR A 1 -2.62 17.95 -8.72
CA THR A 1 -3.93 17.56 -8.19
C THR A 1 -3.97 16.04 -8.18
N LEU A 2 -4.05 15.43 -7.00
CA LEU A 2 -4.26 14.00 -6.87
C LEU A 2 -5.72 13.70 -7.21
N ALA A 3 -5.97 13.06 -8.34
CA ALA A 3 -7.27 12.52 -8.61
C ALA A 3 -7.37 11.16 -7.92
N THR A 4 -8.40 10.99 -7.15
CA THR A 4 -8.67 9.76 -6.41
C THR A 4 -9.49 8.83 -7.27
N GLN A 5 -8.88 7.76 -7.73
CA GLN A 5 -9.62 6.62 -8.18
C GLN A 5 -9.68 5.61 -7.04
N ALA A 6 -10.85 5.43 -6.49
CA ALA A 6 -11.06 4.49 -5.40
C ALA A 6 -11.54 3.16 -5.97
N ILE A 7 -10.73 2.12 -5.85
CA ILE A 7 -11.25 0.77 -5.88
C ILE A 7 -11.97 0.58 -4.55
N THR A 8 -13.29 0.71 -4.56
CA THR A 8 -14.08 0.63 -3.32
C THR A 8 -14.61 -0.77 -3.16
N ASN A 9 -14.16 -1.44 -2.12
CA ASN A 9 -14.74 -2.71 -1.71
C ASN A 9 -16.08 -2.50 -1.01
N VAL A 10 -16.97 -3.42 -1.24
CA VAL A 10 -18.25 -3.46 -0.57
C VAL A 10 -18.06 -3.78 0.91
N ARG A 11 -18.90 -3.24 1.76
CA ARG A 11 -18.79 -3.31 3.21
C ARG A 11 -19.30 -4.63 3.74
N ARG A 12 -18.60 -5.16 4.73
CA ARG A 12 -19.01 -6.33 5.48
C ARG A 12 -19.19 -6.00 6.98
N PRO A 13 -20.21 -6.56 7.63
CA PRO A 13 -20.44 -6.35 9.06
C PRO A 13 -19.47 -7.07 9.99
N GLN A 14 -18.77 -8.09 9.52
CA GLN A 14 -17.88 -8.87 10.39
C GLN A 14 -16.43 -8.55 10.10
N PRO A 15 -15.71 -8.01 11.08
CA PRO A 15 -14.28 -7.78 10.93
C PRO A 15 -13.49 -9.09 11.01
N ARG A 16 -12.44 -9.18 10.22
CA ARG A 16 -11.46 -10.26 10.30
C ARG A 16 -10.26 -9.83 11.14
N ARG A 17 -9.81 -10.72 12.00
CA ARG A 17 -8.63 -10.49 12.84
C ARG A 17 -7.36 -10.52 12.00
N VAL A 18 -6.49 -9.56 12.23
CA VAL A 18 -5.14 -9.50 11.67
C VAL A 18 -4.19 -10.04 12.74
N GLY A 19 -3.65 -11.22 12.53
CA GLY A 19 -2.81 -11.91 13.50
C GLY A 19 -3.57 -12.81 14.48
N GLY A 20 -2.88 -13.69 15.14
CA GLY A 20 -3.43 -14.57 16.16
C GLY A 20 -3.20 -16.06 15.98
N GLY A 21 -2.20 -16.46 15.20
CA GLY A 21 -1.68 -17.83 15.18
C GLY A 21 -0.65 -18.07 16.27
N ALA A 22 -0.71 -19.20 16.91
CA ALA A 22 0.28 -19.61 17.89
C ALA A 22 1.55 -20.07 17.16
N GLY A 23 2.60 -19.24 17.11
CA GLY A 23 3.92 -19.75 16.80
C GLY A 23 4.85 -19.03 15.84
N GLY A 24 4.55 -17.84 15.35
CA GLY A 24 5.49 -17.09 14.52
C GLY A 24 5.96 -15.78 15.14
N ALA A 25 7.23 -15.43 14.99
CA ALA A 25 7.83 -14.19 15.52
C ALA A 25 7.32 -12.91 14.83
N GLY A 26 6.08 -12.86 14.36
CA GLY A 26 5.58 -11.70 13.61
C GLY A 26 4.12 -11.77 13.22
N GLY A 27 3.21 -12.21 14.05
CA GLY A 27 1.76 -12.19 13.84
C GLY A 27 1.29 -12.61 12.43
N ASP A 28 0.11 -13.18 12.33
CA ASP A 28 -0.41 -13.68 11.06
C ASP A 28 -0.78 -12.54 10.09
N PRO A 29 -0.06 -12.33 8.98
CA PRO A 29 -0.38 -11.29 8.03
C PRO A 29 -1.62 -11.63 7.22
N LEU A 30 -2.33 -10.58 6.82
CA LEU A 30 -3.33 -10.63 5.76
C LEU A 30 -2.76 -9.98 4.50
N ALA A 31 -3.05 -10.57 3.35
CA ALA A 31 -2.67 -9.99 2.08
C ALA A 31 -3.87 -9.92 1.14
N GLN A 32 -4.05 -8.81 0.45
CA GLN A 32 -5.04 -8.67 -0.61
C GLN A 32 -4.30 -8.51 -1.93
N THR A 33 -4.45 -9.48 -2.81
CA THR A 33 -3.87 -9.36 -4.14
C THR A 33 -4.72 -8.47 -5.03
N PHE A 34 -4.06 -7.75 -5.92
CA PHE A 34 -4.70 -6.86 -6.89
C PHE A 34 -3.85 -6.72 -8.14
N LYS A 35 -4.46 -6.25 -9.20
CA LYS A 35 -3.80 -6.02 -10.48
C LYS A 35 -4.02 -4.58 -10.94
N VAL A 36 -3.00 -3.96 -11.50
CA VAL A 36 -3.06 -2.58 -12.02
C VAL A 36 -3.38 -2.60 -13.50
N GLY A 37 -4.18 -1.63 -13.99
CA GLY A 37 -4.43 -1.47 -15.41
C GLY A 37 -5.57 -2.31 -16.01
N LEU A 38 -6.36 -2.97 -15.18
CA LEU A 38 -7.47 -3.82 -15.65
C LEU A 38 -8.76 -3.04 -16.01
N GLY A 39 -8.70 -1.85 -16.45
CA GLY A 39 -9.82 -1.04 -16.98
C GLY A 39 -11.20 -1.16 -16.32
N GLN A 40 -11.59 -2.36 -15.93
CA GLN A 40 -12.87 -2.64 -15.28
C GLN A 40 -12.87 -2.26 -13.79
N HIS A 41 -11.72 -2.24 -13.16
CA HIS A 41 -11.56 -1.98 -11.73
C HIS A 41 -10.98 -0.61 -11.43
N ASP A 42 -10.25 -0.03 -12.37
CA ASP A 42 -9.57 1.26 -12.20
C ASP A 42 -10.04 2.33 -13.20
N GLY A 43 -11.16 2.06 -13.94
CA GLY A 43 -11.68 2.98 -14.95
C GLY A 43 -10.74 3.20 -16.13
N GLY A 44 -9.71 2.36 -16.29
CA GLY A 44 -8.73 2.44 -17.37
C GLY A 44 -7.69 3.56 -17.21
N LEU A 45 -7.58 4.15 -16.02
CA LEU A 45 -6.66 5.26 -15.78
C LEU A 45 -5.19 4.83 -15.67
N ASN A 46 -4.93 3.59 -15.30
CA ASN A 46 -3.57 3.07 -15.07
C ASN A 46 -3.10 2.12 -16.18
N ARG A 47 -3.44 2.40 -17.43
CA ARG A 47 -3.12 1.53 -18.59
C ARG A 47 -1.63 1.37 -18.87
N ASN A 48 -0.78 2.26 -18.38
CA ASN A 48 0.67 2.16 -18.50
C ASN A 48 1.34 2.00 -17.13
N GLY A 49 0.64 1.35 -16.19
CA GLY A 49 1.02 1.35 -14.79
C GLY A 49 0.55 2.62 -14.07
N GLY A 50 0.75 2.65 -12.75
CA GLY A 50 0.30 3.77 -11.93
C GLY A 50 1.20 4.01 -10.72
N TYR A 51 1.14 5.22 -10.19
CA TYR A 51 1.86 5.60 -8.99
C TYR A 51 0.91 5.58 -7.79
N LEU A 52 1.01 4.52 -6.98
CA LEU A 52 0.24 4.40 -5.74
C LEU A 52 0.80 5.37 -4.69
N THR A 53 -0.07 6.20 -4.13
CA THR A 53 0.32 7.25 -3.17
C THR A 53 -0.19 7.00 -1.77
N LYS A 54 -1.38 6.40 -1.67
CA LYS A 54 -2.08 6.19 -0.41
C LYS A 54 -2.99 4.97 -0.49
N VAL A 55 -3.19 4.34 0.67
CA VAL A 55 -4.22 3.30 0.86
C VAL A 55 -5.06 3.69 2.07
N ASP A 56 -6.37 3.62 1.96
CA ASP A 56 -7.26 3.67 3.11
C ASP A 56 -7.66 2.26 3.51
N LEU A 57 -7.43 1.90 4.77
CA LEU A 57 -7.87 0.66 5.41
C LEU A 57 -8.93 0.95 6.48
N TYR A 58 -9.77 -0.03 6.77
CA TYR A 58 -10.88 0.11 7.69
C TYR A 58 -10.77 -0.90 8.81
N PHE A 59 -10.53 -0.42 10.03
CA PHE A 59 -10.34 -1.27 11.20
C PHE A 59 -11.56 -1.25 12.11
N ALA A 60 -11.88 -2.40 12.72
CA ALA A 60 -12.89 -2.52 13.76
C ALA A 60 -12.25 -2.44 15.15
N SER A 61 -10.99 -2.84 15.30
CA SER A 61 -10.23 -2.71 16.55
C SER A 61 -8.79 -2.36 16.30
N THR A 62 -8.15 -1.74 17.29
CA THR A 62 -6.72 -1.47 17.37
C THR A 62 -6.12 -2.16 18.60
N ASP A 63 -4.81 -2.34 18.61
CA ASP A 63 -4.09 -3.00 19.69
C ASP A 63 -3.80 -2.04 20.86
N ASN A 64 -4.80 -1.82 21.68
CA ASN A 64 -4.68 -0.97 22.88
C ASN A 64 -3.89 -1.61 24.01
N ASP A 65 -3.76 -2.93 24.01
CA ASP A 65 -3.14 -3.68 25.11
C ASP A 65 -1.62 -3.66 25.01
N SER A 66 -1.07 -4.11 23.88
CA SER A 66 0.38 -4.15 23.67
C SER A 66 0.92 -2.92 22.94
N GLN A 67 0.04 -2.05 22.45
CA GLN A 67 0.39 -0.78 21.79
C GLN A 67 1.37 -0.94 20.62
N GLN A 68 1.39 -2.10 19.99
CA GLN A 68 2.24 -2.36 18.86
C GLN A 68 1.68 -1.76 17.57
N PRO A 69 2.54 -1.27 16.67
CA PRO A 69 2.08 -0.73 15.39
C PRO A 69 1.55 -1.83 14.46
N VAL A 70 0.79 -1.45 13.47
CA VAL A 70 0.51 -2.27 12.31
C VAL A 70 1.38 -1.81 11.13
N PHE A 71 1.97 -2.76 10.42
CA PHE A 71 2.76 -2.49 9.21
C PHE A 71 1.91 -2.76 7.99
N VAL A 72 1.99 -1.86 7.03
CA VAL A 72 1.35 -2.00 5.73
C VAL A 72 2.41 -1.87 4.65
N GLU A 73 2.41 -2.80 3.71
CA GLU A 73 3.42 -2.84 2.66
C GLU A 73 2.85 -3.39 1.35
N ILE A 74 3.48 -3.02 0.24
CA ILE A 74 3.17 -3.59 -1.07
C ILE A 74 4.25 -4.59 -1.43
N ARG A 75 3.82 -5.78 -1.84
CA ARG A 75 4.72 -6.83 -2.33
C ARG A 75 4.36 -7.21 -3.77
N GLU A 76 5.31 -7.80 -4.46
CA GLU A 76 5.00 -8.50 -5.70
C GLU A 76 4.19 -9.76 -5.39
N ALA A 77 3.22 -10.08 -6.23
CA ALA A 77 2.59 -11.38 -6.25
C ALA A 77 3.08 -12.19 -7.46
N HIS A 78 3.10 -13.50 -7.34
CA HIS A 78 3.58 -14.37 -8.40
C HIS A 78 2.64 -14.30 -9.62
N GLU A 79 3.19 -14.08 -10.79
CA GLU A 79 2.39 -13.80 -12.01
C GLU A 79 1.45 -14.93 -12.40
N SER A 80 1.91 -16.18 -12.30
CA SER A 80 1.12 -17.34 -12.73
C SER A 80 0.21 -17.90 -11.64
N THR A 81 0.60 -17.82 -10.37
CA THR A 81 -0.17 -18.40 -9.26
C THR A 81 -0.96 -17.37 -8.46
N GLY A 82 -0.61 -16.08 -8.56
CA GLY A 82 -1.22 -15.01 -7.80
C GLY A 82 -0.87 -14.98 -6.30
N TYR A 83 0.01 -15.87 -5.82
CA TYR A 83 0.41 -15.89 -4.42
C TYR A 83 1.32 -14.71 -4.06
N THR A 84 1.10 -14.16 -2.88
CA THR A 84 1.97 -13.13 -2.30
C THR A 84 3.40 -13.65 -2.13
N THR A 85 4.37 -12.87 -2.57
CA THR A 85 5.79 -13.19 -2.42
C THR A 85 6.42 -12.39 -1.28
N ARG A 86 7.68 -12.65 -0.97
CA ARG A 86 8.48 -11.86 -0.01
C ARG A 86 9.12 -10.61 -0.61
N ARG A 87 8.92 -10.36 -1.90
CA ARG A 87 9.51 -9.20 -2.57
C ARG A 87 8.70 -7.94 -2.27
N VAL A 88 9.18 -7.19 -1.30
CA VAL A 88 8.62 -5.89 -0.93
C VAL A 88 9.03 -4.85 -1.98
N ILE A 89 8.07 -4.08 -2.45
CA ILE A 89 8.34 -2.96 -3.34
C ILE A 89 9.09 -1.87 -2.54
N PRO A 90 10.19 -1.32 -3.06
CA PRO A 90 10.94 -0.27 -2.38
C PRO A 90 10.06 0.91 -1.96
N ASN A 91 10.30 1.46 -0.78
CA ASN A 91 9.58 2.59 -0.17
C ASN A 91 8.08 2.33 0.11
N SER A 92 7.61 1.08 0.07
CA SER A 92 6.20 0.75 0.28
C SER A 92 5.86 0.33 1.71
N VAL A 93 6.84 0.28 2.61
CA VAL A 93 6.60 -0.12 4.01
C VAL A 93 6.22 1.10 4.84
N VAL A 94 5.06 1.05 5.46
CA VAL A 94 4.56 2.08 6.37
C VAL A 94 4.23 1.46 7.73
N SER A 95 4.78 2.02 8.79
CA SER A 95 4.42 1.68 10.16
C SER A 95 3.35 2.65 10.66
N VAL A 96 2.20 2.13 11.04
CA VAL A 96 1.09 2.90 11.58
C VAL A 96 0.99 2.64 13.08
N PRO A 97 1.29 3.63 13.94
CA PRO A 97 1.14 3.48 15.38
C PRO A 97 -0.32 3.16 15.77
N TYR A 98 -0.50 2.35 16.82
CA TYR A 98 -1.84 1.91 17.25
C TYR A 98 -2.81 3.07 17.48
N ASN A 99 -2.33 4.20 18.00
CA ASN A 99 -3.11 5.40 18.29
C ASN A 99 -3.43 6.28 17.06
N LYS A 100 -2.93 5.90 15.89
CA LYS A 100 -3.25 6.51 14.59
C LYS A 100 -4.19 5.66 13.76
N VAL A 101 -4.56 4.48 14.25
CA VAL A 101 -5.53 3.61 13.60
C VAL A 101 -6.94 4.08 13.97
N ASN A 102 -7.70 4.52 12.98
CA ASN A 102 -9.10 4.87 13.14
C ASN A 102 -9.95 3.60 13.15
N THR A 103 -10.84 3.48 14.11
CA THR A 103 -11.74 2.33 14.25
C THR A 103 -13.20 2.75 14.14
N SER A 104 -14.05 1.84 13.67
CA SER A 104 -15.50 2.02 13.65
C SER A 104 -16.20 0.67 13.79
N THR A 105 -17.47 0.69 14.16
CA THR A 105 -18.29 -0.52 14.26
C THR A 105 -18.90 -0.96 12.94
N ASP A 106 -18.92 -0.07 11.95
CA ASP A 106 -19.56 -0.26 10.64
C ASP A 106 -18.59 -0.20 9.45
N GLY A 107 -17.29 -0.01 9.73
CA GLY A 107 -16.28 0.16 8.69
C GLY A 107 -16.38 1.49 7.94
N SER A 108 -16.96 2.53 8.53
CA SER A 108 -17.05 3.86 7.90
C SER A 108 -15.80 4.71 8.07
N ALA A 109 -15.01 4.49 9.14
CA ALA A 109 -13.83 5.30 9.45
C ALA A 109 -12.58 4.78 8.74
N PRO A 110 -12.03 5.50 7.74
CA PRO A 110 -10.79 5.11 7.10
C PRO A 110 -9.56 5.43 7.94
N THR A 111 -8.59 4.54 7.95
CA THR A 111 -7.21 4.81 8.38
C THR A 111 -6.38 5.09 7.14
N PRO A 112 -5.96 6.35 6.91
CA PRO A 112 -5.16 6.69 5.75
C PRO A 112 -3.70 6.29 5.94
N ILE A 113 -3.17 5.51 5.03
CA ILE A 113 -1.79 5.05 4.98
C ILE A 113 -1.13 5.72 3.77
N VAL A 114 -0.35 6.75 4.05
CA VAL A 114 0.34 7.54 3.01
C VAL A 114 1.76 7.02 2.87
N PHE A 115 2.13 6.65 1.65
CA PHE A 115 3.50 6.23 1.35
C PHE A 115 4.44 7.44 1.31
N PRO A 116 5.68 7.30 1.82
CA PRO A 116 6.66 8.41 1.82
C PRO A 116 6.95 8.98 0.43
N THR A 117 6.92 8.11 -0.57
CA THR A 117 7.07 8.46 -1.99
C THR A 117 6.02 7.69 -2.80
N PRO A 118 5.56 8.24 -3.94
CA PRO A 118 4.70 7.49 -4.85
C PRO A 118 5.39 6.20 -5.32
N ILE A 119 4.65 5.09 -5.28
CA ILE A 119 5.16 3.75 -5.62
C ILE A 119 4.70 3.42 -7.02
N TYR A 120 5.64 3.26 -7.95
CA TYR A 120 5.29 2.83 -9.30
C TYR A 120 4.93 1.35 -9.33
N LEU A 121 3.77 1.05 -9.86
CA LEU A 121 3.24 -0.29 -10.10
C LEU A 121 3.01 -0.48 -11.60
N GLU A 122 3.60 -1.52 -12.16
CA GLU A 122 3.53 -1.81 -13.58
C GLU A 122 2.15 -2.33 -13.99
N GLU A 123 1.75 -2.02 -15.21
CA GLU A 123 0.51 -2.54 -15.80
C GLU A 123 0.55 -4.07 -15.92
N ASN A 124 -0.61 -4.69 -15.72
CA ASN A 124 -0.82 -6.13 -15.85
C ASN A 124 0.00 -7.03 -14.90
N LYS A 125 0.74 -6.47 -13.96
CA LYS A 125 1.40 -7.22 -12.91
C LYS A 125 0.51 -7.41 -11.68
N ASN A 126 0.72 -8.53 -11.00
CA ASN A 126 0.05 -8.84 -9.74
C ASN A 126 0.86 -8.30 -8.56
N TYR A 127 0.16 -7.62 -7.67
CA TYR A 127 0.70 -7.08 -6.42
C TYR A 127 -0.15 -7.53 -5.24
N SER A 128 0.42 -7.42 -4.04
CA SER A 128 -0.26 -7.72 -2.79
C SER A 128 -0.14 -6.55 -1.83
N LEU A 129 -1.25 -6.10 -1.29
CA LEU A 129 -1.32 -5.23 -0.13
C LEU A 129 -1.24 -6.12 1.11
N VAL A 130 -0.13 -6.08 1.81
CA VAL A 130 0.12 -6.90 3.00
C VAL A 130 -0.05 -6.06 4.24
N ILE A 131 -0.82 -6.58 5.19
CA ILE A 131 -1.10 -5.96 6.50
C ILE A 131 -0.57 -6.91 7.55
N ARG A 132 0.43 -6.46 8.28
CA ARG A 132 1.15 -7.28 9.25
C ARG A 132 1.19 -6.57 10.61
N PRO A 133 0.77 -7.23 11.67
CA PRO A 133 0.87 -6.64 13.02
C PRO A 133 2.31 -6.64 13.52
N GLY A 134 2.62 -5.72 14.41
CA GLY A 134 3.96 -5.57 15.01
C GLY A 134 4.29 -6.58 16.11
N ALA A 135 3.33 -7.42 16.52
CA ALA A 135 3.48 -8.40 17.58
C ALA A 135 2.77 -9.71 17.26
N THR A 136 3.10 -10.76 18.02
CA THR A 136 2.57 -12.11 17.84
C THR A 136 1.11 -12.30 18.25
N ASN A 137 0.53 -11.40 19.02
CA ASN A 137 -0.85 -11.50 19.47
C ASN A 137 -1.57 -10.14 19.45
N PRO A 138 -1.69 -9.51 18.30
CA PRO A 138 -2.30 -8.19 18.18
C PRO A 138 -3.82 -8.27 18.22
N ASN A 139 -4.44 -7.19 18.73
CA ASN A 139 -5.89 -7.02 18.76
C ASN A 139 -6.43 -6.25 17.53
N TYR A 140 -5.70 -6.28 16.42
CA TYR A 140 -6.17 -5.65 15.18
C TYR A 140 -7.21 -6.51 14.48
N THR A 141 -8.35 -5.90 14.13
CA THR A 141 -9.33 -6.48 13.23
C THR A 141 -9.66 -5.51 12.11
N ILE A 142 -9.79 -6.04 10.90
CA ILE A 142 -10.03 -5.25 9.69
C ILE A 142 -11.33 -5.69 9.01
N PHE A 143 -12.03 -4.76 8.41
CA PHE A 143 -13.25 -5.06 7.66
C PHE A 143 -12.93 -5.72 6.32
N THR A 144 -13.72 -6.74 6.00
CA THR A 144 -13.68 -7.46 4.73
C THR A 144 -15.07 -7.53 4.11
N ALA A 145 -15.14 -7.85 2.82
CA ALA A 145 -16.38 -8.12 2.11
C ALA A 145 -16.38 -9.58 1.65
N ARG A 146 -17.45 -10.32 1.91
CA ARG A 146 -17.60 -11.72 1.51
C ARG A 146 -18.82 -11.92 0.63
N ILE A 147 -18.67 -12.68 -0.45
CA ILE A 147 -19.77 -13.03 -1.35
C ILE A 147 -20.87 -13.76 -0.57
N GLY A 148 -22.11 -13.35 -0.81
CA GLY A 148 -23.30 -13.94 -0.20
C GLY A 148 -23.74 -13.31 1.11
N GLU A 149 -22.92 -12.46 1.73
CA GLU A 149 -23.30 -11.70 2.92
C GLU A 149 -23.98 -10.37 2.56
N THR A 150 -24.60 -9.76 3.56
CA THR A 150 -25.33 -8.50 3.40
C THR A 150 -24.44 -7.33 3.82
N ASP A 151 -24.39 -6.29 2.99
CA ASP A 151 -23.75 -5.01 3.33
C ASP A 151 -24.59 -4.32 4.43
N THR A 152 -23.96 -4.01 5.55
CA THR A 152 -24.60 -3.38 6.70
C THR A 152 -25.09 -1.97 6.46
N LEU A 153 -24.54 -1.26 5.48
CA LEU A 153 -24.93 0.11 5.18
C LEU A 153 -26.09 0.18 4.19
N THR A 154 -26.03 -0.66 3.16
CA THR A 154 -27.03 -0.62 2.09
C THR A 154 -28.14 -1.65 2.27
N GLY A 155 -27.90 -2.70 3.08
CA GLY A 155 -28.79 -3.85 3.19
C GLY A 155 -28.78 -4.77 1.96
N GLU A 156 -27.94 -4.49 0.98
CA GLU A 156 -27.83 -5.26 -0.25
C GLU A 156 -26.91 -6.48 -0.09
N ARG A 157 -27.23 -7.52 -0.85
CA ARG A 157 -26.38 -8.73 -0.87
C ARG A 157 -25.16 -8.52 -1.72
N ILE A 158 -23.99 -8.90 -1.20
CA ILE A 158 -22.72 -8.87 -1.91
C ILE A 158 -22.71 -10.03 -2.93
N VAL A 159 -22.71 -9.70 -4.23
CA VAL A 159 -22.82 -10.69 -5.30
C VAL A 159 -21.53 -10.93 -6.07
N LYS A 160 -20.51 -10.09 -5.85
CA LYS A 160 -19.20 -10.19 -6.53
C LYS A 160 -18.08 -9.60 -5.67
N ASN A 161 -16.87 -10.12 -5.85
CA ASN A 161 -15.67 -9.48 -5.33
C ASN A 161 -15.31 -8.26 -6.16
N PRO A 162 -15.08 -7.10 -5.54
CA PRO A 162 -14.73 -5.88 -6.26
C PRO A 162 -13.25 -5.86 -6.72
N MET A 163 -12.38 -6.64 -6.08
CA MET A 163 -10.97 -6.75 -6.47
C MET A 163 -10.78 -7.88 -7.48
N ALA A 164 -9.84 -7.69 -8.42
CA ALA A 164 -9.45 -8.74 -9.38
C ALA A 164 -8.50 -9.78 -8.80
N GLY A 165 -8.21 -9.69 -7.51
CA GLY A 165 -7.36 -10.62 -6.75
C GLY A 165 -8.17 -11.40 -5.73
N SER A 166 -7.49 -11.82 -4.68
CA SER A 166 -8.08 -12.58 -3.58
C SER A 166 -7.45 -12.20 -2.24
N LEU A 167 -8.20 -12.37 -1.18
CA LEU A 167 -7.67 -12.34 0.17
C LEU A 167 -6.79 -13.56 0.39
N GLN A 168 -5.65 -13.38 1.00
CA GLN A 168 -4.71 -14.43 1.35
C GLN A 168 -4.34 -14.35 2.83
N LEU A 169 -4.30 -15.50 3.47
CA LEU A 169 -4.01 -15.67 4.88
C LEU A 169 -2.69 -16.40 5.05
N SER A 170 -1.89 -15.96 6.00
CA SER A 170 -0.64 -16.61 6.34
C SER A 170 -0.48 -16.70 7.85
N SER A 171 0.22 -17.70 8.34
CA SER A 171 0.64 -17.86 9.74
C SER A 171 2.14 -17.72 9.93
N ASP A 172 2.91 -17.67 8.84
CA ASP A 172 4.36 -17.70 8.86
C ASP A 172 5.00 -16.60 7.99
N ASP A 173 4.18 -15.78 7.34
CA ASP A 173 4.61 -14.78 6.33
C ASP A 173 5.36 -15.37 5.12
N LEU A 174 5.28 -16.70 4.93
CA LEU A 174 5.95 -17.44 3.88
C LEU A 174 4.97 -18.13 2.94
N THR A 175 4.02 -18.80 3.55
CA THR A 175 3.00 -19.59 2.86
C THR A 175 1.65 -18.92 3.02
N TYR A 176 0.95 -18.76 1.92
CA TYR A 176 -0.35 -18.08 1.89
C TYR A 176 -1.44 -19.05 1.42
N SER A 177 -2.54 -19.09 2.15
CA SER A 177 -3.77 -19.75 1.74
C SER A 177 -4.75 -18.73 1.15
N VAL A 178 -5.39 -19.08 0.05
CA VAL A 178 -6.29 -18.19 -0.69
C VAL A 178 -7.72 -18.32 -0.18
N GLU A 179 -8.36 -17.19 0.10
CA GLU A 179 -9.79 -17.05 0.38
C GLU A 179 -10.45 -16.34 -0.80
N GLN A 180 -11.01 -17.10 -1.74
CA GLN A 180 -11.53 -16.56 -2.99
C GLN A 180 -12.86 -15.81 -2.87
N GLN A 181 -13.59 -15.98 -1.79
CA GLN A 181 -14.90 -15.39 -1.61
C GLN A 181 -14.88 -14.10 -0.77
N GLU A 182 -13.70 -13.65 -0.40
CA GLU A 182 -13.54 -12.54 0.53
C GLU A 182 -12.43 -11.59 0.10
N ASP A 183 -12.70 -10.29 0.21
CA ASP A 183 -11.73 -9.21 -0.05
C ASP A 183 -11.61 -8.27 1.14
N ILE A 184 -10.42 -7.70 1.35
CA ILE A 184 -10.22 -6.65 2.35
C ILE A 184 -10.91 -5.36 1.87
N LYS A 185 -11.65 -4.71 2.78
CA LYS A 185 -12.19 -3.38 2.52
C LYS A 185 -11.06 -2.36 2.49
N CYS A 186 -10.74 -1.84 1.31
CA CYS A 186 -9.71 -0.83 1.13
C CYS A 186 -10.04 0.14 -0.02
N LYS A 187 -9.30 1.25 -0.06
CA LYS A 187 -9.28 2.17 -1.22
C LYS A 187 -7.83 2.41 -1.60
N LEU A 188 -7.50 2.21 -2.85
CA LEU A 188 -6.18 2.50 -3.41
C LEU A 188 -6.23 3.85 -4.15
N TYR A 189 -5.26 4.71 -3.89
CA TYR A 189 -5.19 6.05 -4.48
C TYR A 189 -3.95 6.17 -5.35
N PHE A 190 -4.16 6.42 -6.61
CA PHE A 190 -3.10 6.62 -7.59
C PHE A 190 -2.95 8.10 -7.94
N ALA A 191 -1.70 8.51 -8.20
CA ALA A 191 -1.43 9.85 -8.70
C ALA A 191 -1.96 10.01 -10.13
N ASN A 192 -2.60 11.13 -10.39
CA ASN A 192 -2.95 11.54 -11.73
C ASN A 192 -2.07 12.73 -12.15
N PHE A 193 -1.23 12.52 -13.15
CA PHE A 193 -0.33 13.54 -13.65
C PHE A 193 -0.99 14.31 -14.80
N GLY A 194 -1.07 15.62 -14.66
CA GLY A 194 -1.48 16.48 -15.75
C GLY A 194 -0.38 16.54 -16.83
N THR A 195 -0.64 15.93 -17.98
CA THR A 195 0.33 15.88 -19.10
C THR A 195 0.44 17.18 -19.89
N THR A 196 -0.40 18.15 -19.60
CA THR A 196 -0.47 19.45 -20.33
C THR A 196 0.32 20.56 -19.63
N GLN A 197 0.87 20.32 -18.44
CA GLN A 197 1.62 21.31 -17.67
C GLN A 197 3.08 20.90 -17.54
N SER A 198 3.98 21.84 -17.74
CA SER A 198 5.40 21.68 -17.45
C SER A 198 5.71 22.16 -16.03
N GLY A 199 6.65 21.49 -15.38
CA GLY A 199 7.16 21.86 -14.05
C GLY A 199 8.68 21.90 -14.04
N THR A 200 9.24 22.66 -13.11
CA THR A 200 10.68 22.67 -12.86
C THR A 200 11.00 21.75 -11.69
N VAL A 201 11.89 20.80 -11.91
CA VAL A 201 12.41 19.94 -10.86
C VAL A 201 13.77 20.48 -10.42
N ILE A 202 13.88 20.86 -9.16
CA ILE A 202 15.15 21.26 -8.56
C ILE A 202 15.68 20.07 -7.79
N MET A 203 16.76 19.48 -8.29
CA MET A 203 17.46 18.42 -7.58
C MET A 203 18.51 19.05 -6.66
N LYS A 204 18.49 18.67 -5.38
CA LYS A 204 19.46 19.08 -4.38
C LYS A 204 20.15 17.84 -3.82
N ASN A 205 21.47 17.87 -3.75
CA ASN A 205 22.22 16.87 -3.02
C ASN A 205 21.95 17.01 -1.52
N ARG A 206 22.00 15.91 -0.79
CA ARG A 206 21.91 15.96 0.68
C ARG A 206 23.15 16.65 1.26
N ASP A 207 22.94 17.39 2.34
CA ASP A 207 23.92 18.27 2.99
C ASP A 207 25.20 17.61 3.53
N LYS A 208 25.49 16.37 3.21
CA LYS A 208 26.65 15.64 3.73
C LYS A 208 27.37 14.80 2.68
N GLU A 209 27.06 15.00 1.43
CA GLU A 209 27.71 14.21 0.38
C GLU A 209 28.89 15.00 -0.17
N PHE A 210 30.04 14.31 -0.23
CA PHE A 210 31.23 14.84 -0.85
C PHE A 210 31.04 14.79 -2.36
N LEU A 211 31.13 15.92 -3.01
CA LEU A 211 31.24 15.98 -4.45
C LEU A 211 32.69 15.67 -4.81
N VAL A 212 32.96 14.50 -5.38
CA VAL A 212 34.28 14.19 -5.92
C VAL A 212 34.32 14.73 -7.33
N LEU A 213 35.06 15.82 -7.51
CA LEU A 213 35.29 16.42 -8.85
C LEU A 213 36.59 15.90 -9.40
N ALA A 214 36.53 15.30 -10.59
CA ALA A 214 37.74 14.99 -11.39
C ALA A 214 38.03 16.17 -12.31
N ASN A 215 39.29 16.61 -12.35
CA ASN A 215 39.79 17.67 -13.22
C ASN A 215 39.14 19.05 -12.98
N THR A 216 39.12 19.51 -11.74
CA THR A 216 38.68 20.87 -11.43
C THR A 216 39.75 21.89 -11.72
N SER A 217 39.38 22.93 -12.45
CA SER A 217 40.15 24.18 -12.54
C SER A 217 39.37 25.28 -11.89
N GLY A 218 39.88 25.80 -10.78
CA GLY A 218 39.27 26.89 -10.03
C GLY A 218 39.22 26.65 -8.51
N ASN A 219 39.06 27.71 -7.74
CA ASN A 219 38.90 27.68 -6.29
C ASN A 219 37.44 27.93 -5.92
N PHE A 220 36.85 27.02 -5.18
CA PHE A 220 35.56 27.25 -4.54
C PHE A 220 35.79 28.02 -3.25
N SER A 221 35.56 29.31 -3.27
CA SER A 221 35.85 30.21 -2.13
C SER A 221 34.62 30.61 -1.33
N THR A 222 33.42 30.32 -1.80
CA THR A 222 32.17 30.80 -1.18
C THR A 222 31.19 29.64 -0.99
N ILE A 223 30.65 29.51 0.22
CA ILE A 223 29.56 28.58 0.52
C ILE A 223 28.31 29.00 -0.26
N GLY A 224 27.81 28.15 -1.13
CA GLY A 224 26.63 28.40 -1.96
C GLY A 224 26.93 28.85 -3.38
N GLU A 225 28.17 28.78 -3.80
CA GLU A 225 28.58 29.05 -5.20
C GLU A 225 27.96 28.00 -6.13
N ALA A 226 27.31 28.44 -7.18
CA ALA A 226 26.71 27.56 -8.16
C ALA A 226 27.80 26.96 -9.07
N ILE A 227 27.84 25.64 -9.14
CA ILE A 227 28.69 24.93 -10.10
C ILE A 227 27.94 24.93 -11.44
N ASN A 228 28.37 25.81 -12.34
CA ASN A 228 27.92 25.81 -13.72
C ASN A 228 28.91 25.00 -14.55
N GLY A 229 28.57 23.80 -14.89
CA GLY A 229 29.35 22.94 -15.76
C GLY A 229 28.44 22.12 -16.67
N GLU A 230 28.87 21.88 -17.89
CA GLU A 230 28.27 20.82 -18.71
C GLU A 230 28.59 19.49 -18.06
N THR A 231 27.61 18.92 -17.39
CA THR A 231 27.77 17.67 -16.65
C THR A 231 27.48 16.50 -17.56
N THR A 232 28.51 15.84 -17.99
CA THR A 232 28.40 14.44 -18.39
C THR A 232 28.36 13.62 -17.11
N MET A 233 27.19 13.15 -16.71
CA MET A 233 27.11 12.16 -15.65
C MET A 233 27.60 10.83 -16.18
N VAL A 234 28.61 10.27 -15.53
CA VAL A 234 29.10 8.90 -15.72
C VAL A 234 28.43 8.03 -14.68
#